data_6d999e3be574bd024694985e977cb7b0
#
_entry.id   6d999e3be574bd024694985e977cb7b0
#
_cell.length_a   1.000
_cell.length_b   1.000
_cell.length_c   1.000
_cell.angle_alpha   90.00
_cell.angle_beta   90.00
_cell.angle_gamma   90.00
#
_symmetry.space_group_name_H-M   'P 1'
#
loop_
_entity.id
_entity.type
_entity.pdbx_description
1 polymer ?
#
loop_
_entity_poly.entity_id
_entity_poly.type
_entity_poly.pdbx_seq_one_letter_code
_entity_poly.pdbx_strand_id
1 'polypeptide(L)'
;MEKVKIYVNGKEYKNIFIQVIWSGAIHGTARKLEVEYLGDIITEIGDEIGFSYDDEKLFVGKVFFHSRKGETDVKTFYAYDNSIYLNKNNFVKNFFRKNPSEILKEICGELNLKVGKIPQDEVTCTYPAIDRSGYEIILNAYTIQHRKNKKIYSIVSNDKAIDIVEQGTHADVLLTSTDNISTSSYEESIENMINQIVIYKVENEKQQILNKVENAEDKKKFGLFQQVMQYEKDVDNIANAKDMLKSVEKSSRLHCLGNVLIQAGYNIGIQEPHTGLVGDFLVKSDTHIFEGETHYCNVELAFENVMDKAEFENKEKVKKSDKTKKSKKEKNKKVDKLDQLFQEGWDKKWVI
;
A
#
# COMPACT_ATOMS: atom_id res chain seq x y z
N MET A 1 3.78 24.30 -22.63
CA MET A 1 3.04 24.07 -21.34
C MET A 1 1.70 24.81 -21.24
N GLU A 2 1.10 25.21 -22.37
CA GLU A 2 -0.17 26.00 -22.38
C GLU A 2 -1.34 25.22 -21.74
N LYS A 3 -1.37 23.91 -21.88
CA LYS A 3 -2.41 23.01 -21.32
C LYS A 3 -2.29 22.76 -19.83
N VAL A 4 -1.12 23.03 -19.23
CA VAL A 4 -0.85 22.82 -17.79
C VAL A 4 -1.20 24.08 -17.02
N LYS A 5 -2.07 23.93 -16.02
CA LYS A 5 -2.43 24.99 -15.08
C LYS A 5 -2.28 24.49 -13.65
N ILE A 6 -1.55 25.26 -12.84
CA ILE A 6 -1.40 25.01 -11.40
C ILE A 6 -2.11 26.16 -10.66
N TYR A 7 -2.87 25.80 -9.66
CA TYR A 7 -3.56 26.74 -8.79
C TYR A 7 -2.91 26.68 -7.40
N VAL A 8 -2.51 27.83 -6.89
CA VAL A 8 -2.01 27.97 -5.51
C VAL A 8 -2.98 28.86 -4.76
N ASN A 9 -3.65 28.33 -3.74
CA ASN A 9 -4.71 29.02 -2.99
C ASN A 9 -5.75 29.68 -3.89
N GLY A 10 -6.12 28.99 -4.99
CA GLY A 10 -7.09 29.45 -5.99
C GLY A 10 -6.54 30.41 -7.06
N LYS A 11 -5.30 30.89 -6.95
CA LYS A 11 -4.67 31.73 -7.98
C LYS A 11 -4.05 30.86 -9.06
N GLU A 12 -4.44 31.07 -10.32
CA GLU A 12 -3.93 30.36 -11.49
C GLU A 12 -2.52 30.81 -11.88
N TYR A 13 -1.67 29.83 -12.21
CA TYR A 13 -0.35 30.02 -12.83
C TYR A 13 -0.21 29.10 -14.03
N LYS A 14 0.43 29.61 -15.09
CA LYS A 14 0.68 28.89 -16.34
C LYS A 14 1.97 29.39 -17.01
N ASN A 15 2.53 28.57 -17.92
CA ASN A 15 3.69 28.89 -18.76
C ASN A 15 5.01 29.19 -18.02
N ILE A 16 5.13 28.81 -16.76
CA ILE A 16 6.34 28.99 -15.95
C ILE A 16 6.90 27.65 -15.42
N PHE A 17 6.26 26.55 -15.77
CA PHE A 17 6.66 25.21 -15.33
C PHE A 17 7.72 24.65 -16.27
N ILE A 18 8.74 24.02 -15.69
CA ILE A 18 9.76 23.24 -16.39
C ILE A 18 9.22 21.84 -16.58
N GLN A 19 8.78 21.21 -15.47
CA GLN A 19 8.23 19.88 -15.45
C GLN A 19 7.13 19.78 -14.40
N VAL A 20 6.08 19.01 -14.69
CA VAL A 20 5.06 18.61 -13.74
C VAL A 20 4.96 17.10 -13.78
N ILE A 21 5.07 16.44 -12.62
CA ILE A 21 4.93 15.00 -12.47
C ILE A 21 3.73 14.71 -11.58
N TRP A 22 2.78 13.94 -12.11
CA TRP A 22 1.60 13.48 -11.39
C TRP A 22 1.59 11.97 -11.34
N SER A 23 1.62 11.37 -10.14
CA SER A 23 1.82 9.94 -9.98
C SER A 23 0.91 9.31 -8.94
N GLY A 24 0.64 8.01 -9.11
CA GLY A 24 -0.13 7.18 -8.19
C GLY A 24 0.26 5.71 -8.26
N ALA A 25 -0.13 4.95 -7.23
CA ALA A 25 0.08 3.52 -7.17
C ALA A 25 -1.06 2.84 -6.39
N ILE A 26 -1.30 1.55 -6.66
CA ILE A 26 -2.32 0.75 -5.94
C ILE A 26 -1.97 0.52 -4.47
N HIS A 27 -0.69 0.55 -4.11
CA HIS A 27 -0.22 0.48 -2.73
C HIS A 27 -0.05 1.90 -2.18
N GLY A 28 -0.96 2.31 -1.32
CA GLY A 28 -1.06 3.67 -0.82
C GLY A 28 -2.04 4.51 -1.65
N THR A 29 -2.87 5.30 -0.99
CA THR A 29 -3.99 6.00 -1.65
C THR A 29 -3.60 7.33 -2.27
N ALA A 30 -2.58 8.00 -1.72
CA ALA A 30 -2.29 9.37 -2.07
C ALA A 30 -1.57 9.49 -3.41
N ARG A 31 -2.17 10.26 -4.31
CA ARG A 31 -1.48 10.72 -5.50
C ARG A 31 -0.54 11.87 -5.15
N LYS A 32 0.60 11.93 -5.82
CA LYS A 32 1.62 12.96 -5.64
C LYS A 32 1.69 13.86 -6.87
N LEU A 33 1.82 15.13 -6.63
CA LEU A 33 2.11 16.13 -7.66
C LEU A 33 3.46 16.77 -7.34
N GLU A 34 4.44 16.67 -8.24
CA GLU A 34 5.72 17.37 -8.17
C GLU A 34 5.77 18.43 -9.26
N VAL A 35 6.20 19.63 -8.90
CA VAL A 35 6.25 20.77 -9.83
C VAL A 35 7.61 21.40 -9.74
N GLU A 36 8.29 21.46 -10.88
CA GLU A 36 9.50 22.22 -11.09
C GLU A 36 9.21 23.46 -11.95
N TYR A 37 9.61 24.64 -11.48
CA TYR A 37 9.20 25.90 -12.09
C TYR A 37 10.23 27.01 -11.95
N LEU A 38 10.10 28.01 -12.81
CA LEU A 38 10.84 29.28 -12.76
C LEU A 38 9.93 30.42 -12.33
N GLY A 39 10.51 31.46 -11.70
CA GLY A 39 9.78 32.69 -11.39
C GLY A 39 9.21 32.75 -9.97
N ASP A 40 8.19 33.59 -9.77
CA ASP A 40 7.78 34.11 -8.46
C ASP A 40 6.52 33.47 -7.88
N ILE A 41 6.27 32.18 -8.13
CA ILE A 41 5.30 31.46 -7.30
C ILE A 41 5.89 31.36 -5.90
N ILE A 42 5.18 31.92 -4.94
CA ILE A 42 5.48 31.74 -3.53
C ILE A 42 4.57 30.62 -3.03
N THR A 43 5.16 29.48 -2.68
CA THR A 43 4.45 28.39 -2.02
C THR A 43 4.94 28.25 -0.60
N GLU A 44 4.00 27.99 0.33
CA GLU A 44 4.28 27.65 1.71
C GLU A 44 3.79 26.23 2.00
N ILE A 45 4.34 25.62 3.06
CA ILE A 45 3.86 24.30 3.52
C ILE A 45 2.40 24.44 3.96
N GLY A 46 1.54 23.54 3.42
CA GLY A 46 0.11 23.56 3.72
C GLY A 46 -0.75 24.32 2.73
N ASP A 47 -0.16 25.07 1.79
CA ASP A 47 -0.91 25.74 0.72
C ASP A 47 -1.73 24.73 -0.09
N GLU A 48 -2.95 25.14 -0.48
CA GLU A 48 -3.78 24.36 -1.37
C GLU A 48 -3.27 24.42 -2.80
N ILE A 49 -3.07 23.26 -3.41
CA ILE A 49 -2.64 23.11 -4.79
C ILE A 49 -3.73 22.43 -5.60
N GLY A 50 -4.11 23.07 -6.73
CA GLY A 50 -4.88 22.44 -7.79
C GLY A 50 -4.01 22.24 -9.02
N PHE A 51 -4.24 21.15 -9.75
CA PHE A 51 -3.64 20.89 -11.05
C PHE A 51 -4.71 20.53 -12.06
N SER A 52 -4.64 21.14 -13.24
CA SER A 52 -5.44 20.77 -14.40
C SER A 52 -4.59 20.65 -15.65
N TYR A 53 -5.01 19.78 -16.54
CA TYR A 53 -4.43 19.57 -17.85
C TYR A 53 -5.54 19.58 -18.90
N ASP A 54 -5.39 20.41 -19.95
CA ASP A 54 -6.38 20.58 -21.02
C ASP A 54 -7.79 20.93 -20.46
N ASP A 55 -7.82 21.83 -19.46
CA ASP A 55 -9.00 22.27 -18.68
C ASP A 55 -9.67 21.18 -17.80
N GLU A 56 -9.19 19.95 -17.83
CA GLU A 56 -9.62 18.88 -16.92
C GLU A 56 -8.89 18.98 -15.58
N LYS A 57 -9.64 19.00 -14.48
CA LYS A 57 -9.07 18.98 -13.11
C LYS A 57 -8.62 17.57 -12.77
N LEU A 58 -7.34 17.40 -12.49
CA LEU A 58 -6.73 16.11 -12.20
C LEU A 58 -6.31 15.94 -10.74
N PHE A 59 -6.06 17.06 -10.03
CA PHE A 59 -5.52 16.98 -8.69
C PHE A 59 -5.93 18.17 -7.83
N VAL A 60 -6.20 17.88 -6.56
CA VAL A 60 -6.32 18.88 -5.47
C VAL A 60 -5.64 18.30 -4.23
N GLY A 61 -4.73 19.07 -3.66
CA GLY A 61 -3.97 18.63 -2.49
C GLY A 61 -3.31 19.77 -1.75
N LYS A 62 -2.33 19.45 -0.93
CA LYS A 62 -1.57 20.43 -0.14
C LYS A 62 -0.08 20.27 -0.33
N VAL A 63 0.65 21.37 -0.26
CA VAL A 63 2.11 21.39 -0.30
C VAL A 63 2.66 20.73 0.97
N PHE A 64 3.47 19.70 0.77
CA PHE A 64 4.19 19.00 1.84
C PHE A 64 5.68 19.32 1.87
N PHE A 65 6.20 19.80 0.77
CA PHE A 65 7.61 20.13 0.63
C PHE A 65 7.80 21.23 -0.39
N HIS A 66 8.73 22.14 -0.14
CA HIS A 66 9.25 23.05 -1.13
C HIS A 66 10.78 23.17 -1.01
N SER A 67 11.45 23.43 -2.12
CA SER A 67 12.88 23.67 -2.19
C SER A 67 13.17 24.88 -3.09
N ARG A 68 14.13 25.68 -2.66
CA ARG A 68 14.69 26.81 -3.40
C ARG A 68 16.21 26.69 -3.32
N LYS A 69 16.87 26.70 -4.48
CA LYS A 69 18.34 26.63 -4.56
C LYS A 69 18.89 28.01 -4.86
N GLY A 70 19.89 28.47 -4.09
CA GLY A 70 20.48 29.80 -4.25
C GLY A 70 21.32 29.97 -5.53
N GLU A 71 21.72 28.86 -6.15
CA GLU A 71 22.54 28.86 -7.37
C GLU A 71 21.72 28.85 -8.68
N THR A 72 20.44 28.56 -8.58
CA THR A 72 19.53 28.50 -9.75
C THR A 72 18.19 29.14 -9.42
N ASP A 73 17.52 29.73 -10.43
CA ASP A 73 16.15 30.24 -10.28
C ASP A 73 15.11 29.12 -10.27
N VAL A 74 15.54 27.85 -10.33
CA VAL A 74 14.66 26.69 -10.32
C VAL A 74 14.16 26.43 -8.91
N LYS A 75 12.85 26.35 -8.78
CA LYS A 75 12.13 26.04 -7.54
C LYS A 75 11.34 24.75 -7.73
N THR A 76 11.20 24.00 -6.65
CA THR A 76 10.47 22.74 -6.66
C THR A 76 9.54 22.69 -5.47
N PHE A 77 8.33 22.21 -5.67
CA PHE A 77 7.48 21.74 -4.57
C PHE A 77 6.86 20.38 -4.91
N TYR A 78 6.44 19.66 -3.89
CA TYR A 78 5.51 18.57 -4.08
C TYR A 78 4.32 18.66 -3.13
N ALA A 79 3.18 18.20 -3.62
CA ALA A 79 1.91 18.12 -2.91
C ALA A 79 1.39 16.69 -2.92
N TYR A 80 0.64 16.35 -1.89
CA TYR A 80 -0.19 15.14 -1.86
C TYR A 80 -1.65 15.52 -1.86
N ASP A 81 -2.49 14.69 -2.47
CA ASP A 81 -3.93 14.83 -2.34
C ASP A 81 -4.40 14.51 -0.91
N ASN A 82 -5.66 14.77 -0.64
CA ASN A 82 -6.20 14.65 0.71
C ASN A 82 -6.30 13.20 1.20
N SER A 83 -6.16 12.19 0.34
CA SER A 83 -6.14 10.79 0.75
C SER A 83 -4.91 10.42 1.60
N ILE A 84 -3.85 11.26 1.56
CA ILE A 84 -2.68 11.11 2.43
C ILE A 84 -3.08 11.05 3.92
N TYR A 85 -4.17 11.71 4.29
CA TYR A 85 -4.64 11.70 5.67
C TYR A 85 -5.12 10.33 6.13
N LEU A 86 -5.52 9.43 5.23
CA LEU A 86 -5.80 8.03 5.56
C LEU A 86 -4.56 7.30 6.08
N ASN A 87 -3.40 7.61 5.54
CA ASN A 87 -2.12 6.98 5.93
C ASN A 87 -1.45 7.65 7.14
N LYS A 88 -1.76 8.92 7.39
CA LYS A 88 -1.07 9.74 8.41
C LYS A 88 -1.81 9.84 9.73
N ASN A 89 -3.05 9.35 9.81
CA ASN A 89 -3.85 9.41 11.03
C ASN A 89 -4.17 8.00 11.53
N ASN A 90 -3.75 7.73 12.77
CA ASN A 90 -4.04 6.48 13.45
C ASN A 90 -5.28 6.63 14.35
N PHE A 91 -6.05 5.57 14.44
CA PHE A 91 -7.31 5.52 15.16
C PHE A 91 -7.32 4.45 16.24
N VAL A 92 -8.18 4.67 17.25
CA VAL A 92 -8.57 3.65 18.23
C VAL A 92 -10.08 3.49 18.14
N LYS A 93 -10.54 2.42 17.48
CA LYS A 93 -11.94 2.17 17.21
C LYS A 93 -12.34 0.71 17.42
N ASN A 94 -13.64 0.49 17.62
CA ASN A 94 -14.24 -0.84 17.63
C ASN A 94 -15.38 -0.86 16.61
N PHE A 95 -15.27 -1.70 15.61
CA PHE A 95 -16.33 -1.94 14.66
C PHE A 95 -17.10 -3.19 15.08
N PHE A 96 -18.42 -3.10 15.09
CA PHE A 96 -19.30 -4.20 15.43
C PHE A 96 -20.42 -4.30 14.39
N ARG A 97 -20.41 -5.40 13.61
CA ARG A 97 -21.38 -5.69 12.54
C ARG A 97 -21.57 -4.52 11.56
N LYS A 98 -20.50 -3.81 11.21
CA LYS A 98 -20.52 -2.75 10.20
C LYS A 98 -20.12 -3.29 8.84
N ASN A 99 -20.74 -2.77 7.79
CA ASN A 99 -20.36 -3.08 6.41
C ASN A 99 -19.07 -2.35 6.03
N PRO A 100 -18.27 -2.84 5.05
CA PRO A 100 -17.08 -2.16 4.57
C PRO A 100 -17.34 -0.70 4.16
N SER A 101 -18.46 -0.42 3.50
CA SER A 101 -18.82 0.95 3.09
C SER A 101 -19.14 1.87 4.28
N GLU A 102 -19.71 1.35 5.36
CA GLU A 102 -19.97 2.11 6.58
C GLU A 102 -18.66 2.46 7.30
N ILE A 103 -17.71 1.52 7.33
CA ILE A 103 -16.37 1.74 7.90
C ILE A 103 -15.63 2.80 7.09
N LEU A 104 -15.64 2.69 5.76
CA LEU A 104 -15.05 3.69 4.87
C LEU A 104 -15.64 5.09 5.11
N LYS A 105 -16.99 5.20 5.16
CA LYS A 105 -17.67 6.48 5.38
C LYS A 105 -17.37 7.08 6.75
N GLU A 106 -17.26 6.25 7.79
CA GLU A 106 -16.91 6.70 9.14
C GLU A 106 -15.49 7.28 9.19
N ILE A 107 -14.50 6.53 8.68
CA ILE A 107 -13.10 6.98 8.68
C ILE A 107 -12.92 8.22 7.81
N CYS A 108 -13.49 8.22 6.60
CA CYS A 108 -13.43 9.38 5.71
C CYS A 108 -14.15 10.60 6.31
N GLY A 109 -15.27 10.38 6.99
CA GLY A 109 -16.03 11.47 7.63
C GLY A 109 -15.24 12.18 8.73
N GLU A 110 -14.48 11.45 9.56
CA GLU A 110 -13.63 12.04 10.60
C GLU A 110 -12.45 12.84 10.03
N LEU A 111 -12.01 12.48 8.82
CA LEU A 111 -10.92 13.17 8.12
C LEU A 111 -11.43 14.23 7.14
N ASN A 112 -12.75 14.51 7.10
CA ASN A 112 -13.40 15.40 6.13
C ASN A 112 -13.08 15.02 4.67
N LEU A 113 -12.91 13.72 4.39
CA LEU A 113 -12.71 13.19 3.05
C LEU A 113 -14.05 12.82 2.43
N LYS A 114 -14.22 13.13 1.16
CA LYS A 114 -15.38 12.70 0.40
C LYS A 114 -15.24 11.24 0.00
N VAL A 115 -16.34 10.51 0.03
CA VAL A 115 -16.42 9.14 -0.49
C VAL A 115 -17.14 9.20 -1.83
N GLY A 116 -16.54 8.57 -2.84
CA GLY A 116 -17.07 8.49 -4.19
C GLY A 116 -17.74 7.15 -4.47
N LYS A 117 -17.26 6.42 -5.48
CA LYS A 117 -17.83 5.12 -5.90
C LYS A 117 -17.45 4.02 -4.91
N ILE A 118 -18.44 3.21 -4.53
CA ILE A 118 -18.26 2.08 -3.61
C ILE A 118 -18.93 0.85 -4.22
N PRO A 119 -18.27 -0.33 -4.23
CA PRO A 119 -18.89 -1.58 -4.62
C PRO A 119 -19.95 -2.00 -3.59
N GLN A 120 -20.79 -2.96 -3.98
CA GLN A 120 -21.81 -3.50 -3.09
C GLN A 120 -21.16 -4.26 -1.91
N ASP A 121 -21.68 -4.01 -0.70
CA ASP A 121 -21.29 -4.76 0.47
C ASP A 121 -21.86 -6.17 0.47
N GLU A 122 -21.03 -7.15 0.81
CA GLU A 122 -21.43 -8.57 0.87
C GLU A 122 -21.14 -9.19 2.25
N VAL A 123 -20.53 -8.42 3.16
CA VAL A 123 -20.11 -8.87 4.48
C VAL A 123 -20.41 -7.83 5.55
N THR A 124 -20.42 -8.29 6.79
CA THR A 124 -20.34 -7.43 7.98
C THR A 124 -19.02 -7.72 8.70
N CYS A 125 -18.36 -6.67 9.17
CA CYS A 125 -17.07 -6.70 9.83
C CYS A 125 -17.24 -6.49 11.35
N THR A 126 -16.48 -7.24 12.13
CA THR A 126 -16.39 -7.06 13.58
C THR A 126 -14.94 -7.20 14.00
N TYR A 127 -14.29 -6.08 14.31
CA TYR A 127 -12.88 -6.04 14.75
C TYR A 127 -12.54 -4.79 15.54
N PRO A 128 -11.57 -4.86 16.47
CA PRO A 128 -10.94 -3.70 17.04
C PRO A 128 -9.84 -3.18 16.12
N ALA A 129 -9.75 -1.88 15.96
CA ALA A 129 -8.63 -1.18 15.36
C ALA A 129 -7.95 -0.36 16.45
N ILE A 130 -6.74 -0.73 16.87
CA ILE A 130 -5.97 -0.04 17.92
C ILE A 130 -4.65 0.36 17.32
N ASP A 131 -4.40 1.68 17.27
CA ASP A 131 -3.21 2.27 16.66
C ASP A 131 -3.03 1.81 15.20
N ARG A 132 -4.11 1.98 14.41
CA ARG A 132 -4.15 1.63 13.00
C ARG A 132 -4.50 2.85 12.16
N SER A 133 -3.81 3.00 11.04
CA SER A 133 -4.13 4.07 10.09
C SER A 133 -5.53 3.89 9.49
N GLY A 134 -6.13 5.00 9.05
CA GLY A 134 -7.42 4.95 8.37
C GLY A 134 -7.38 4.07 7.12
N TYR A 135 -6.24 4.07 6.40
CA TYR A 135 -5.99 3.19 5.27
C TYR A 135 -6.05 1.70 5.67
N GLU A 136 -5.28 1.28 6.69
CA GLU A 136 -5.28 -0.11 7.15
C GLU A 136 -6.66 -0.56 7.64
N ILE A 137 -7.42 0.34 8.28
CA ILE A 137 -8.78 0.03 8.75
C ILE A 137 -9.72 -0.28 7.59
N ILE A 138 -9.73 0.57 6.56
CA ILE A 138 -10.55 0.37 5.37
C ILE A 138 -10.09 -0.89 4.63
N LEU A 139 -8.78 -1.05 4.47
CA LEU A 139 -8.18 -2.20 3.81
C LEU A 139 -8.56 -3.53 4.49
N ASN A 140 -8.55 -3.58 5.83
CA ASN A 140 -8.98 -4.76 6.58
C ASN A 140 -10.45 -5.12 6.31
N ALA A 141 -11.34 -4.13 6.22
CA ALA A 141 -12.76 -4.38 5.91
C ALA A 141 -12.92 -4.99 4.51
N TYR A 142 -12.22 -4.46 3.50
CA TYR A 142 -12.25 -5.01 2.13
C TYR A 142 -11.47 -6.33 1.99
N THR A 143 -10.47 -6.58 2.83
CA THR A 143 -9.81 -7.91 2.93
C THR A 143 -10.80 -8.98 3.41
N ILE A 144 -11.66 -8.65 4.40
CA ILE A 144 -12.72 -9.55 4.87
C ILE A 144 -13.73 -9.83 3.74
N GLN A 145 -14.12 -8.80 2.98
CA GLN A 145 -15.01 -8.96 1.83
C GLN A 145 -14.39 -9.80 0.71
N HIS A 146 -13.13 -9.55 0.37
CA HIS A 146 -12.35 -10.35 -0.58
C HIS A 146 -12.30 -11.82 -0.22
N ARG A 147 -12.12 -12.17 1.05
CA ARG A 147 -12.11 -13.57 1.52
C ARG A 147 -13.41 -14.30 1.23
N LYS A 148 -14.55 -13.58 1.28
CA LYS A 148 -15.88 -14.15 1.00
C LYS A 148 -16.14 -14.31 -0.49
N ASN A 149 -15.93 -13.24 -1.28
CA ASN A 149 -16.35 -13.20 -2.68
C ASN A 149 -15.23 -13.35 -3.70
N LYS A 150 -13.97 -13.38 -3.26
CA LYS A 150 -12.75 -13.49 -4.06
C LYS A 150 -12.51 -12.32 -5.02
N LYS A 151 -13.32 -11.26 -4.96
CA LYS A 151 -13.11 -10.03 -5.71
C LYS A 151 -11.98 -9.21 -5.08
N ILE A 152 -11.25 -8.48 -5.88
CA ILE A 152 -10.10 -7.70 -5.47
C ILE A 152 -10.46 -6.23 -5.51
N TYR A 153 -10.03 -5.50 -4.50
CA TYR A 153 -10.39 -4.11 -4.29
C TYR A 153 -9.14 -3.24 -4.17
N SER A 154 -9.18 -2.07 -4.81
CA SER A 154 -8.17 -1.02 -4.67
C SER A 154 -8.82 0.24 -4.10
N ILE A 155 -8.12 0.90 -3.18
CA ILE A 155 -8.52 2.20 -2.64
C ILE A 155 -7.85 3.24 -3.53
N VAL A 156 -8.64 4.02 -4.26
CA VAL A 156 -8.15 4.98 -5.26
C VAL A 156 -8.61 6.38 -4.89
N SER A 157 -7.70 7.33 -4.97
CA SER A 157 -8.06 8.75 -4.86
C SER A 157 -8.40 9.29 -6.24
N ASN A 158 -9.59 9.83 -6.38
CA ASN A 158 -10.08 10.41 -7.62
C ASN A 158 -10.53 11.87 -7.36
N ASP A 159 -9.75 12.83 -7.87
CA ASP A 159 -9.93 14.29 -7.74
C ASP A 159 -10.15 14.76 -6.28
N LYS A 160 -11.29 14.49 -5.70
CA LYS A 160 -11.68 14.95 -4.35
C LYS A 160 -12.31 13.86 -3.48
N ALA A 161 -12.40 12.65 -3.99
CA ALA A 161 -13.12 11.57 -3.35
C ALA A 161 -12.25 10.30 -3.25
N ILE A 162 -12.56 9.48 -2.28
CA ILE A 162 -11.99 8.14 -2.13
C ILE A 162 -12.96 7.15 -2.77
N ASP A 163 -12.50 6.49 -3.83
CA ASP A 163 -13.20 5.43 -4.52
C ASP A 163 -12.68 4.06 -4.07
N ILE A 164 -13.56 3.09 -4.02
CA ILE A 164 -13.18 1.68 -3.94
C ILE A 164 -13.46 1.06 -5.30
N VAL A 165 -12.39 0.70 -5.99
CA VAL A 165 -12.46 0.13 -7.34
C VAL A 165 -12.32 -1.38 -7.27
N GLU A 166 -13.30 -2.10 -7.83
CA GLU A 166 -13.19 -3.54 -8.05
C GLU A 166 -12.23 -3.79 -9.21
N GLN A 167 -11.24 -4.65 -9.01
CA GLN A 167 -10.26 -5.00 -10.05
C GLN A 167 -10.96 -5.59 -11.29
N GLY A 168 -10.48 -5.21 -12.48
CA GLY A 168 -11.14 -5.50 -13.75
C GLY A 168 -12.00 -4.35 -14.26
N THR A 169 -12.15 -3.26 -13.50
CA THR A 169 -12.75 -2.02 -14.03
C THR A 169 -11.83 -1.41 -15.06
N HIS A 170 -12.33 -1.24 -16.29
CA HIS A 170 -11.55 -0.72 -17.40
C HIS A 170 -11.60 0.81 -17.48
N ALA A 171 -10.44 1.41 -17.78
CA ALA A 171 -10.37 2.73 -18.38
C ALA A 171 -10.47 2.60 -19.92
N ASP A 172 -11.03 3.61 -20.58
CA ASP A 172 -11.13 3.62 -22.05
C ASP A 172 -9.77 4.02 -22.67
N VAL A 173 -8.80 3.11 -22.55
CA VAL A 173 -7.43 3.27 -23.02
C VAL A 173 -6.95 2.00 -23.69
N LEU A 174 -6.39 2.17 -24.91
CA LEU A 174 -5.67 1.15 -25.63
C LEU A 174 -4.25 1.66 -25.94
N LEU A 175 -3.24 0.95 -25.46
CA LEU A 175 -1.84 1.19 -25.78
C LEU A 175 -1.35 0.19 -26.83
N THR A 176 -0.71 0.70 -27.89
CA THR A 176 -0.20 -0.11 -29.00
C THR A 176 1.24 0.25 -29.32
N SER A 177 2.04 -0.74 -29.71
CA SER A 177 3.43 -0.53 -30.14
C SER A 177 3.56 0.24 -31.46
N THR A 178 2.49 0.33 -32.24
CA THR A 178 2.48 1.04 -33.52
C THR A 178 2.10 2.49 -33.41
N ASP A 179 1.55 2.94 -32.27
CA ASP A 179 0.95 4.26 -32.15
C ASP A 179 1.48 5.06 -30.95
N ASN A 180 1.33 4.52 -29.74
CA ASN A 180 1.52 5.32 -28.53
C ASN A 180 2.50 4.74 -27.51
N ILE A 181 3.00 3.51 -27.66
CA ILE A 181 4.08 2.96 -26.82
C ILE A 181 5.43 3.34 -27.43
N SER A 182 6.27 4.04 -26.66
CA SER A 182 7.64 4.40 -27.06
C SER A 182 8.64 3.31 -26.69
N THR A 183 8.53 2.75 -25.47
CA THR A 183 9.35 1.63 -25.00
C THR A 183 8.55 0.71 -24.10
N SER A 184 8.89 -0.56 -24.13
CA SER A 184 8.30 -1.58 -23.28
C SER A 184 9.37 -2.52 -22.75
N SER A 185 9.19 -3.03 -21.54
CA SER A 185 9.97 -4.13 -20.98
C SER A 185 9.07 -5.12 -20.25
N TYR A 186 9.46 -6.38 -20.31
CA TYR A 186 8.86 -7.45 -19.54
C TYR A 186 9.98 -8.31 -18.94
N GLU A 187 9.92 -8.55 -17.66
CA GLU A 187 10.94 -9.27 -16.91
C GLU A 187 10.29 -10.35 -16.05
N GLU A 188 10.95 -11.51 -15.98
CA GLU A 188 10.60 -12.59 -15.05
C GLU A 188 11.80 -12.91 -14.18
N SER A 189 11.57 -13.09 -12.87
CA SER A 189 12.60 -13.44 -11.91
C SER A 189 12.14 -14.49 -10.91
N ILE A 190 13.04 -15.38 -10.53
CA ILE A 190 12.85 -16.35 -9.43
C ILE A 190 13.74 -16.03 -8.23
N GLU A 191 14.38 -14.87 -8.22
CA GLU A 191 15.36 -14.49 -7.19
C GLU A 191 14.74 -14.48 -5.78
N ASN A 192 13.49 -14.04 -5.67
CA ASN A 192 12.74 -14.00 -4.42
C ASN A 192 11.73 -15.15 -4.26
N MET A 193 11.87 -16.21 -5.06
CA MET A 193 10.95 -17.36 -5.02
C MET A 193 10.94 -18.01 -3.65
N ILE A 194 9.74 -18.41 -3.23
CA ILE A 194 9.51 -19.26 -2.05
C ILE A 194 8.49 -20.29 -2.46
N ASN A 195 8.92 -21.53 -2.70
CA ASN A 195 8.02 -22.59 -3.15
C ASN A 195 7.75 -23.67 -2.10
N GLN A 196 8.34 -23.53 -0.89
CA GLN A 196 8.03 -24.37 0.25
C GLN A 196 8.14 -23.60 1.57
N ILE A 197 7.14 -23.73 2.43
CA ILE A 197 7.16 -23.24 3.81
C ILE A 197 7.10 -24.45 4.76
N VAL A 198 8.06 -24.54 5.68
CA VAL A 198 8.05 -25.54 6.75
C VAL A 198 7.53 -24.90 8.03
N ILE A 199 6.42 -25.41 8.54
CA ILE A 199 5.82 -24.96 9.80
C ILE A 199 6.42 -25.78 10.93
N TYR A 200 7.07 -25.11 11.88
CA TYR A 200 7.70 -25.77 13.02
C TYR A 200 7.22 -25.19 14.35
N LYS A 201 7.36 -26.00 15.42
CA LYS A 201 7.09 -25.60 16.80
C LYS A 201 8.32 -25.91 17.64
N VAL A 202 8.55 -25.08 18.64
CA VAL A 202 9.59 -25.33 19.67
C VAL A 202 8.89 -25.68 20.97
N GLU A 203 9.14 -26.90 21.48
CA GLU A 203 8.69 -27.35 22.78
C GLU A 203 9.87 -27.97 23.54
N ASN A 204 10.07 -27.57 24.79
CA ASN A 204 11.16 -28.07 25.64
C ASN A 204 12.53 -28.01 24.93
N GLU A 205 12.85 -26.90 24.30
CA GLU A 205 14.09 -26.66 23.52
C GLU A 205 14.28 -27.58 22.30
N LYS A 206 13.27 -28.39 21.96
CA LYS A 206 13.28 -29.22 20.76
C LYS A 206 12.38 -28.62 19.68
N GLN A 207 12.90 -28.69 18.45
CA GLN A 207 12.15 -28.28 17.27
C GLN A 207 11.41 -29.47 16.67
N GLN A 208 10.13 -29.27 16.39
CA GLN A 208 9.29 -30.29 15.74
C GLN A 208 8.67 -29.67 14.47
N ILE A 209 8.85 -30.35 13.35
CA ILE A 209 8.15 -29.98 12.11
C ILE A 209 6.72 -30.46 12.22
N LEU A 210 5.77 -29.55 12.05
CA LEU A 210 4.34 -29.84 12.12
C LEU A 210 3.74 -30.06 10.73
N ASN A 211 4.14 -29.24 9.74
CA ASN A 211 3.59 -29.30 8.39
C ASN A 211 4.54 -28.70 7.36
N LYS A 212 4.28 -28.99 6.08
CA LYS A 212 4.91 -28.36 4.93
C LYS A 212 3.83 -27.91 3.97
N VAL A 213 3.93 -26.67 3.51
CA VAL A 213 3.06 -26.09 2.48
C VAL A 213 3.96 -25.79 1.28
N GLU A 214 3.61 -26.30 0.10
CA GLU A 214 4.46 -26.16 -1.08
C GLU A 214 3.67 -25.94 -2.36
N ASN A 215 4.32 -25.28 -3.33
CA ASN A 215 3.94 -25.28 -4.72
C ASN A 215 4.77 -26.36 -5.45
N ALA A 216 4.15 -27.50 -5.71
CA ALA A 216 4.83 -28.65 -6.29
C ALA A 216 5.30 -28.43 -7.72
N GLU A 217 4.59 -27.60 -8.50
CA GLU A 217 4.93 -27.28 -9.89
C GLU A 217 6.19 -26.41 -9.96
N ASP A 218 6.23 -25.32 -9.18
CA ASP A 218 7.42 -24.46 -9.08
C ASP A 218 8.62 -25.23 -8.54
N LYS A 219 8.42 -26.07 -7.54
CA LYS A 219 9.47 -26.91 -6.98
C LYS A 219 10.03 -27.91 -8.00
N LYS A 220 9.19 -28.51 -8.83
CA LYS A 220 9.61 -29.42 -9.90
C LYS A 220 10.39 -28.68 -11.00
N LYS A 221 9.97 -27.46 -11.34
CA LYS A 221 10.56 -26.68 -12.44
C LYS A 221 11.86 -26.00 -12.05
N PHE A 222 11.93 -25.42 -10.83
CA PHE A 222 13.00 -24.51 -10.42
C PHE A 222 13.87 -25.03 -9.28
N GLY A 223 13.51 -26.18 -8.67
CA GLY A 223 14.18 -26.69 -7.47
C GLY A 223 13.54 -26.18 -6.18
N LEU A 224 14.20 -26.44 -5.04
CA LEU A 224 13.66 -26.12 -3.72
C LEU A 224 14.13 -24.72 -3.25
N PHE A 225 13.18 -23.84 -3.02
CA PHE A 225 13.33 -22.55 -2.35
C PHE A 225 12.48 -22.54 -1.09
N GLN A 226 13.12 -22.83 0.07
CA GLN A 226 12.42 -23.08 1.32
C GLN A 226 12.60 -21.97 2.33
N GLN A 227 11.50 -21.59 2.98
CA GLN A 227 11.51 -20.81 4.21
C GLN A 227 10.83 -21.56 5.35
N VAL A 228 11.00 -21.07 6.57
CA VAL A 228 10.42 -21.66 7.78
C VAL A 228 9.51 -20.66 8.47
N MET A 229 8.42 -21.16 9.06
CA MET A 229 7.47 -20.36 9.83
C MET A 229 7.22 -21.03 11.17
N GLN A 230 7.29 -20.26 12.26
CA GLN A 230 6.96 -20.77 13.58
C GLN A 230 5.45 -20.89 13.74
N TYR A 231 5.00 -22.03 14.27
CA TYR A 231 3.59 -22.24 14.57
C TYR A 231 3.09 -21.28 15.64
N GLU A 232 1.98 -20.62 15.35
CA GLU A 232 1.25 -19.78 16.30
C GLU A 232 -0.08 -20.44 16.70
N LYS A 233 -0.36 -20.44 17.99
CA LYS A 233 -1.61 -20.99 18.51
C LYS A 233 -2.77 -20.06 18.16
N ASP A 234 -3.93 -20.66 17.81
CA ASP A 234 -5.17 -19.95 17.48
C ASP A 234 -5.11 -19.10 16.17
N VAL A 235 -4.17 -19.43 15.27
CA VAL A 235 -3.99 -18.83 13.94
C VAL A 235 -4.11 -19.93 12.88
N ASP A 236 -4.66 -19.59 11.71
CA ASP A 236 -4.60 -20.49 10.55
C ASP A 236 -3.19 -20.45 9.93
N ASN A 237 -2.31 -21.29 10.49
CA ASN A 237 -0.92 -21.36 10.05
C ASN A 237 -0.78 -21.89 8.60
N ILE A 238 -1.76 -22.65 8.11
CA ILE A 238 -1.72 -23.17 6.73
C ILE A 238 -2.05 -22.05 5.74
N ALA A 239 -3.06 -21.23 6.03
CA ALA A 239 -3.39 -20.07 5.21
C ALA A 239 -2.23 -19.07 5.18
N ASN A 240 -1.64 -18.75 6.33
CA ASN A 240 -0.48 -17.85 6.40
C ASN A 240 0.72 -18.41 5.62
N ALA A 241 0.99 -19.71 5.71
CA ALA A 241 2.07 -20.35 4.95
C ALA A 241 1.81 -20.29 3.44
N LYS A 242 0.56 -20.43 2.99
CA LYS A 242 0.19 -20.26 1.58
C LYS A 242 0.41 -18.82 1.10
N ASP A 243 0.07 -17.83 1.93
CA ASP A 243 0.27 -16.41 1.60
C ASP A 243 1.77 -16.01 1.56
N MET A 244 2.64 -16.80 2.19
CA MET A 244 4.10 -16.61 2.13
C MET A 244 4.75 -17.21 0.89
N LEU A 245 4.08 -18.13 0.16
CA LEU A 245 4.63 -18.67 -1.08
C LEU A 245 4.72 -17.55 -2.13
N LYS A 246 5.85 -17.52 -2.83
CA LYS A 246 6.12 -16.59 -3.93
C LYS A 246 6.55 -17.39 -5.16
N SER A 247 5.82 -17.23 -6.24
CA SER A 247 6.12 -17.84 -7.53
C SER A 247 7.09 -16.95 -8.34
N VAL A 248 7.12 -17.12 -9.66
CA VAL A 248 7.90 -16.26 -10.56
C VAL A 248 7.40 -14.83 -10.45
N GLU A 249 8.25 -13.91 -10.04
CA GLU A 249 7.95 -12.48 -10.07
C GLU A 249 7.95 -11.99 -11.50
N LYS A 250 6.87 -11.31 -11.89
CA LYS A 250 6.72 -10.69 -13.21
C LYS A 250 6.65 -9.19 -13.05
N SER A 251 7.43 -8.47 -13.83
CA SER A 251 7.38 -7.02 -13.90
C SER A 251 7.34 -6.54 -15.34
N SER A 252 6.73 -5.39 -15.54
CA SER A 252 6.66 -4.75 -16.84
C SER A 252 6.64 -3.25 -16.65
N ARG A 253 7.35 -2.56 -17.53
CA ARG A 253 7.34 -1.10 -17.61
C ARG A 253 7.05 -0.69 -19.03
N LEU A 254 6.13 0.26 -19.17
CA LEU A 254 5.80 0.90 -20.43
C LEU A 254 6.10 2.39 -20.31
N HIS A 255 6.73 2.94 -21.35
CA HIS A 255 6.80 4.39 -21.57
C HIS A 255 5.96 4.70 -22.81
N CYS A 256 4.94 5.54 -22.66
CA CYS A 256 3.97 5.81 -23.70
C CYS A 256 3.60 7.30 -23.75
N LEU A 257 2.92 7.69 -24.84
CA LEU A 257 2.24 8.97 -24.88
C LEU A 257 1.21 9.06 -23.76
N GLY A 258 1.15 10.20 -23.10
CA GLY A 258 0.31 10.39 -21.92
C GLY A 258 -1.17 10.43 -22.25
N ASN A 259 -1.95 9.71 -21.45
CA ASN A 259 -3.40 9.79 -21.41
C ASN A 259 -3.81 9.83 -19.93
N VAL A 260 -4.47 10.87 -19.48
CA VAL A 260 -4.84 11.08 -18.06
C VAL A 260 -5.78 10.03 -17.48
N LEU A 261 -6.39 9.19 -18.34
CA LEU A 261 -7.19 8.04 -17.93
C LEU A 261 -6.34 6.85 -17.48
N ILE A 262 -5.04 6.83 -17.78
CA ILE A 262 -4.13 5.79 -17.28
C ILE A 262 -3.89 6.04 -15.79
N GLN A 263 -4.57 5.30 -14.94
CA GLN A 263 -4.46 5.47 -13.50
C GLN A 263 -4.36 4.13 -12.79
N ALA A 264 -3.54 4.07 -11.74
CA ALA A 264 -3.40 2.91 -10.88
C ALA A 264 -4.75 2.46 -10.31
N GLY A 265 -5.00 1.14 -10.35
CA GLY A 265 -6.24 0.52 -9.92
C GLY A 265 -7.24 0.23 -11.03
N TYR A 266 -7.03 0.75 -12.23
CA TYR A 266 -7.85 0.47 -13.42
C TYR A 266 -7.14 -0.45 -14.40
N ASN A 267 -7.91 -1.19 -15.18
CA ASN A 267 -7.39 -1.98 -16.29
C ASN A 267 -7.32 -1.14 -17.56
N ILE A 268 -6.31 -1.41 -18.38
CA ILE A 268 -6.13 -0.83 -19.72
C ILE A 268 -5.85 -1.94 -20.74
N GLY A 269 -6.25 -1.74 -21.99
CA GLY A 269 -5.90 -2.62 -23.10
C GLY A 269 -4.47 -2.35 -23.59
N ILE A 270 -3.72 -3.40 -23.86
CA ILE A 270 -2.35 -3.32 -24.41
C ILE A 270 -2.20 -4.26 -25.58
N GLN A 271 -1.57 -3.79 -26.65
CA GLN A 271 -1.16 -4.55 -27.84
C GLN A 271 0.33 -4.30 -28.12
N GLU A 272 1.19 -5.00 -27.39
CA GLU A 272 2.66 -4.96 -27.54
C GLU A 272 3.20 -6.39 -27.71
N PRO A 273 3.18 -6.90 -28.95
CA PRO A 273 3.55 -8.31 -29.22
C PRO A 273 5.04 -8.62 -29.06
N HIS A 274 5.97 -7.64 -29.11
CA HIS A 274 7.40 -7.89 -28.97
C HIS A 274 7.78 -8.35 -27.56
N THR A 275 7.10 -7.80 -26.53
CA THR A 275 7.27 -8.23 -25.14
C THR A 275 6.21 -9.25 -24.71
N GLY A 276 5.26 -9.58 -25.58
CA GLY A 276 4.16 -10.47 -25.27
C GLY A 276 3.03 -9.84 -24.45
N LEU A 277 3.04 -8.52 -24.28
CA LEU A 277 2.02 -7.78 -23.54
C LEU A 277 0.81 -7.54 -24.45
N VAL A 278 -0.06 -8.54 -24.57
CA VAL A 278 -1.28 -8.48 -25.37
C VAL A 278 -2.47 -8.89 -24.51
N GLY A 279 -3.41 -7.97 -24.31
CA GLY A 279 -4.60 -8.19 -23.48
C GLY A 279 -4.91 -7.02 -22.56
N ASP A 280 -5.70 -7.31 -21.53
CA ASP A 280 -6.10 -6.35 -20.50
C ASP A 280 -5.23 -6.50 -19.26
N PHE A 281 -4.63 -5.42 -18.81
CA PHE A 281 -3.73 -5.41 -17.68
C PHE A 281 -4.14 -4.37 -16.64
N LEU A 282 -3.99 -4.71 -15.38
CA LEU A 282 -4.14 -3.77 -14.27
C LEU A 282 -2.94 -2.83 -14.22
N VAL A 283 -3.19 -1.53 -14.16
CA VAL A 283 -2.18 -0.52 -13.88
C VAL A 283 -1.83 -0.58 -12.38
N LYS A 284 -0.58 -1.00 -12.09
CA LYS A 284 -0.04 -1.06 -10.72
C LYS A 284 0.41 0.30 -10.22
N SER A 285 1.11 1.05 -11.09
CA SER A 285 1.49 2.43 -10.86
C SER A 285 1.53 3.21 -12.15
N ASP A 286 1.26 4.51 -12.05
CA ASP A 286 1.34 5.46 -13.15
C ASP A 286 2.17 6.68 -12.74
N THR A 287 2.93 7.21 -13.70
CA THR A 287 3.67 8.45 -13.55
C THR A 287 3.53 9.26 -14.82
N HIS A 288 2.70 10.29 -14.77
CA HIS A 288 2.50 11.25 -15.84
C HIS A 288 3.54 12.36 -15.75
N ILE A 289 4.22 12.61 -16.86
CA ILE A 289 5.27 13.62 -16.98
C ILE A 289 4.83 14.64 -18.03
N PHE A 290 4.64 15.88 -17.60
CA PHE A 290 4.32 17.00 -18.46
C PHE A 290 5.57 17.88 -18.57
N GLU A 291 6.13 17.97 -19.76
CA GLU A 291 7.34 18.73 -20.05
C GLU A 291 7.27 19.37 -21.44
N GLY A 292 7.52 20.68 -21.54
CA GLY A 292 7.32 21.41 -22.79
C GLY A 292 5.86 21.30 -23.28
N GLU A 293 5.67 20.86 -24.51
CA GLU A 293 4.35 20.59 -25.11
C GLU A 293 3.96 19.10 -25.05
N THR A 294 4.77 18.27 -24.38
CA THR A 294 4.60 16.83 -24.36
C THR A 294 4.03 16.35 -23.05
N HIS A 295 3.24 15.27 -23.14
CA HIS A 295 2.74 14.51 -22.02
C HIS A 295 3.10 13.03 -22.25
N TYR A 296 3.91 12.50 -21.36
CA TYR A 296 4.28 11.08 -21.33
C TYR A 296 3.73 10.39 -20.09
N CYS A 297 3.61 9.08 -20.16
CA CYS A 297 3.25 8.26 -19.01
C CYS A 297 4.19 7.05 -18.90
N ASN A 298 4.74 6.85 -17.69
CA ASN A 298 5.36 5.59 -17.29
C ASN A 298 4.34 4.74 -16.54
N VAL A 299 4.16 3.50 -16.99
CA VAL A 299 3.16 2.58 -16.46
C VAL A 299 3.85 1.31 -15.99
N GLU A 300 3.58 0.88 -14.76
CA GLU A 300 3.87 -0.47 -14.30
C GLU A 300 2.59 -1.31 -14.30
N LEU A 301 2.69 -2.54 -14.79
CA LEU A 301 1.55 -3.47 -14.86
C LEU A 301 1.61 -4.50 -13.73
N ALA A 302 0.46 -4.91 -13.27
CA ALA A 302 0.33 -6.07 -12.39
C ALA A 302 -0.05 -7.30 -13.21
N PHE A 303 0.64 -8.44 -12.98
CA PHE A 303 0.41 -9.74 -13.63
C PHE A 303 -0.36 -10.71 -12.74
N GLU A 304 -0.42 -10.40 -11.47
CA GLU A 304 -1.13 -11.18 -10.46
C GLU A 304 -2.19 -10.30 -9.80
N ASN A 305 -3.11 -10.96 -9.15
CA ASN A 305 -4.11 -10.29 -8.33
C ASN A 305 -3.45 -9.60 -7.14
N VAL A 306 -3.04 -8.35 -7.33
CA VAL A 306 -2.34 -7.57 -6.32
C VAL A 306 -3.36 -6.79 -5.50
N MET A 307 -3.84 -7.40 -4.43
CA MET A 307 -4.60 -6.70 -3.41
C MET A 307 -3.69 -6.44 -2.21
N ASP A 308 -3.57 -5.20 -1.80
CA ASP A 308 -3.01 -4.88 -0.49
C ASP A 308 -3.94 -5.45 0.60
N LYS A 309 -3.40 -6.01 1.66
CA LYS A 309 -4.18 -6.70 2.70
C LYS A 309 -3.76 -6.22 4.09
N ALA A 310 -4.75 -5.94 4.92
CA ALA A 310 -4.54 -5.72 6.34
C ALA A 310 -5.32 -6.76 7.15
N GLU A 311 -4.70 -7.27 8.21
CA GLU A 311 -5.33 -8.20 9.13
C GLU A 311 -5.11 -7.75 10.56
N PHE A 312 -6.21 -7.58 11.31
CA PHE A 312 -6.14 -7.18 12.70
C PHE A 312 -6.33 -8.37 13.64
N GLU A 313 -5.49 -8.47 14.66
CA GLU A 313 -5.60 -9.51 15.69
C GLU A 313 -6.87 -9.36 16.52
N ASN A 314 -7.51 -10.49 16.85
CA ASN A 314 -8.69 -10.52 17.72
C ASN A 314 -8.35 -10.17 19.18
N LYS A 315 -9.18 -9.37 19.85
CA LYS A 315 -9.01 -8.92 21.25
C LYS A 315 -8.78 -10.05 22.28
N GLU A 316 -9.26 -11.27 22.02
CA GLU A 316 -9.05 -12.40 22.91
C GLU A 316 -7.58 -12.83 22.99
N LYS A 317 -6.80 -12.66 21.92
CA LYS A 317 -5.37 -12.96 21.87
C LYS A 317 -4.55 -11.96 22.70
N VAL A 318 -4.86 -10.67 22.62
CA VAL A 318 -4.16 -9.61 23.39
C VAL A 318 -4.32 -9.83 24.89
N LYS A 319 -5.51 -10.21 25.37
CA LYS A 319 -5.72 -10.52 26.80
C LYS A 319 -4.97 -11.75 27.28
N LYS A 320 -4.76 -12.78 26.41
CA LYS A 320 -4.00 -13.98 26.76
C LYS A 320 -2.49 -13.71 26.75
N SER A 321 -1.97 -12.93 25.80
CA SER A 321 -0.56 -12.55 25.73
C SER A 321 -0.14 -11.66 26.92
N ASP A 322 -0.99 -10.73 27.34
CA ASP A 322 -0.74 -9.89 28.51
C ASP A 322 -0.81 -10.65 29.83
N LYS A 323 -1.72 -11.65 29.96
CA LYS A 323 -1.74 -12.54 31.12
C LYS A 323 -0.47 -13.40 31.20
N THR A 324 0.03 -13.89 30.06
CA THR A 324 1.26 -14.67 29.99
C THR A 324 2.51 -13.82 30.29
N LYS A 325 2.53 -12.56 29.82
CA LYS A 325 3.60 -11.60 30.13
C LYS A 325 3.57 -11.17 31.61
N LYS A 326 2.37 -10.94 32.19
CA LYS A 326 2.24 -10.66 33.64
C LYS A 326 2.67 -11.83 34.49
N SER A 327 2.28 -13.07 34.17
CA SER A 327 2.69 -14.26 34.92
C SER A 327 4.20 -14.56 34.81
N LYS A 328 4.84 -14.26 33.66
CA LYS A 328 6.31 -14.31 33.52
C LYS A 328 7.02 -13.22 34.31
N LYS A 329 6.49 -11.98 34.34
CA LYS A 329 7.04 -10.88 35.16
C LYS A 329 6.92 -11.16 36.67
N GLU A 330 5.81 -11.79 37.10
CA GLU A 330 5.66 -12.19 38.51
C GLU A 330 6.54 -13.38 38.89
N LYS A 331 6.77 -14.35 37.99
CA LYS A 331 7.73 -15.44 38.22
C LYS A 331 9.17 -14.93 38.28
N ASN A 332 9.58 -14.03 37.37
CA ASN A 332 10.91 -13.44 37.43
C ASN A 332 11.12 -12.59 38.70
N LYS A 333 10.13 -11.79 39.12
CA LYS A 333 10.22 -11.08 40.41
C LYS A 333 10.32 -12.00 41.63
N LYS A 334 9.74 -13.23 41.58
CA LYS A 334 9.91 -14.21 42.66
C LYS A 334 11.28 -14.88 42.64
N VAL A 335 11.87 -15.09 41.46
CA VAL A 335 13.24 -15.64 41.30
C VAL A 335 14.25 -14.61 41.82
N ASP A 336 14.16 -13.32 41.38
CA ASP A 336 15.04 -12.25 41.86
C ASP A 336 14.99 -12.05 43.39
N LYS A 337 13.81 -12.25 43.99
CA LYS A 337 13.65 -12.14 45.46
C LYS A 337 14.21 -13.35 46.20
N LEU A 338 14.23 -14.53 45.60
CA LEU A 338 14.87 -15.73 46.11
C LEU A 338 16.40 -15.60 46.05
N ASP A 339 16.93 -15.10 44.93
CA ASP A 339 18.37 -14.88 44.78
C ASP A 339 18.90 -13.82 45.75
N GLN A 340 18.17 -12.73 46.00
CA GLN A 340 18.50 -11.77 47.05
C GLN A 340 18.52 -12.39 48.46
N LEU A 341 17.55 -13.24 48.79
CA LEU A 341 17.52 -13.94 50.09
C LEU A 341 18.65 -14.96 50.22
N PHE A 342 19.10 -15.56 49.13
CA PHE A 342 20.29 -16.45 49.14
C PHE A 342 21.58 -15.66 49.36
N GLN A 343 21.75 -14.50 48.73
CA GLN A 343 22.91 -13.61 48.95
C GLN A 343 22.98 -13.05 50.37
N GLU A 344 21.85 -12.57 50.90
CA GLU A 344 21.79 -12.07 52.30
C GLU A 344 22.07 -13.21 53.33
N GLY A 345 21.84 -14.47 53.00
CA GLY A 345 22.16 -15.64 53.86
C GLY A 345 23.63 -16.03 53.86
N TRP A 346 24.42 -15.63 52.84
CA TRP A 346 25.86 -15.94 52.73
C TRP A 346 26.72 -14.87 53.42
N ASP A 347 26.30 -13.63 53.43
CA ASP A 347 27.04 -12.52 54.06
C ASP A 347 27.02 -12.56 55.62
N LYS A 348 26.13 -13.35 56.22
CA LYS A 348 26.02 -13.52 57.68
C LYS A 348 26.85 -14.65 58.30
N LYS A 349 27.61 -15.39 57.49
CA LYS A 349 28.34 -16.60 58.00
C LYS A 349 29.85 -16.47 58.14
N TRP A 350 30.44 -15.31 57.91
CA TRP A 350 31.88 -15.09 58.07
C TRP A 350 32.17 -13.77 58.78
N VAL A 351 31.85 -13.72 60.09
CA VAL A 351 32.47 -12.81 61.04
C VAL A 351 32.66 -13.60 62.36
N ILE A 352 33.78 -14.24 62.45
CA ILE A 352 34.50 -14.56 63.69
C ILE A 352 35.98 -14.40 63.37
#